data_45ecf9890767eff1541c07d6dea634c5
#
_entry.id   45ecf9890767eff1541c07d6dea634c5
#
_cell.length_a   1.000
_cell.length_b   1.000
_cell.length_c   1.000
_cell.angle_alpha   90.00
_cell.angle_beta   90.00
_cell.angle_gamma   90.00
#
_symmetry.space_group_name_H-M   'P 1'
#
loop_
_entity.id
_entity.type
_entity.pdbx_description
1 polymer ?
#
loop_
_entity_poly.entity_id
_entity_poly.type
_entity_poly.pdbx_seq_one_letter_code
_entity_poly.pdbx_strand_id
1 'polypeptide(L)'
;MTAYITAVGAYLPGEPIGNDDLESYLASPPTSSRLRRRMLEANGIEKRHYAMDRQGNTTMLNEELAEKAVRAALTDRGLTSRDVGMLATGTTQGDLPVPGFAAMVHGRLGGGPMEVLSAGGVCCSGVAALRAAEASVNLGRHRVAVAVGSELVSRTLRADRFSDRAGFDAEFLRWMLSDGAGAVVVEERPRPDGLSLRIDWSHLVSHADRFPVCMYAGASEPGSIAAGSTWQDRRSPAEAHAEGMLHLRQDVGILNNIVAIGVEEYIGLVRSGQVVPDRIDHLLVHYSSEHFRSDIVDLMTEAGLMIPEEKWFTNLATKGNTGAASIFVMLEEAFNGGRFAPGDRILLMVPESGRFSVSFVHLTCVAESDGKTGLAEGANEDEGDSEWLLQELALVWARFETQLSRVPIVRRIESGTATLDDYRALIYNLRQQVKEGARWITRAASNVTSDYADLRAEFIEHAAEEQLDFRMLDEDYVAIGGDRGVIETGLKNPGSEALSAFMFNQASRENPFDLLGAMYIIEGLGANKATRWVEMIREQLELDEDQVRFLTYHGGADTEHTEKMFQILRSDLITRDIAESIVHTARVVARLYALQLEEIDNG
;
A
#
# COMPACT_ATOMS: atom_id res chain seq x y z
N MET A 1 6.23 3.91 -32.74
CA MET A 1 5.58 2.63 -33.09
C MET A 1 4.79 2.22 -31.86
N THR A 2 3.88 1.26 -31.94
CA THR A 2 3.11 0.76 -30.81
C THR A 2 3.65 -0.62 -30.44
N ALA A 3 3.91 -0.85 -29.16
CA ALA A 3 4.37 -2.14 -28.64
C ALA A 3 3.21 -3.00 -28.15
N TYR A 4 3.33 -4.31 -28.32
CA TYR A 4 2.33 -5.31 -27.92
C TYR A 4 2.98 -6.40 -27.09
N ILE A 5 2.37 -6.78 -25.98
CA ILE A 5 2.68 -8.04 -25.29
C ILE A 5 1.98 -9.15 -26.09
N THR A 6 2.76 -10.03 -26.68
CA THR A 6 2.26 -11.08 -27.59
C THR A 6 2.28 -12.46 -26.98
N ALA A 7 3.00 -12.64 -25.87
CA ALA A 7 2.98 -13.86 -25.05
C ALA A 7 3.41 -13.55 -23.62
N VAL A 8 2.91 -14.36 -22.71
CA VAL A 8 3.23 -14.29 -21.28
C VAL A 8 3.61 -15.67 -20.79
N GLY A 9 4.68 -15.79 -20.00
CA GLY A 9 5.13 -17.04 -19.42
C GLY A 9 5.48 -16.86 -17.95
N ALA A 10 5.25 -17.90 -17.15
CA ALA A 10 5.63 -17.92 -15.75
C ALA A 10 6.31 -19.22 -15.38
N TYR A 11 7.08 -19.18 -14.31
CA TYR A 11 7.65 -20.37 -13.70
C TYR A 11 7.66 -20.22 -12.17
N LEU A 12 7.04 -21.17 -11.50
CA LEU A 12 7.01 -21.27 -10.03
C LEU A 12 7.74 -22.57 -9.65
N PRO A 13 8.77 -22.51 -8.78
CA PRO A 13 9.58 -23.69 -8.46
C PRO A 13 8.90 -24.60 -7.44
N GLY A 14 9.11 -25.90 -7.58
CA GLY A 14 8.62 -26.91 -6.65
C GLY A 14 7.10 -27.03 -6.56
N GLU A 15 6.64 -27.81 -5.61
CA GLU A 15 5.23 -27.92 -5.28
C GLU A 15 4.79 -26.76 -4.38
N PRO A 16 3.50 -26.35 -4.42
CA PRO A 16 2.98 -25.33 -3.52
C PRO A 16 3.12 -25.71 -2.04
N ILE A 17 3.65 -24.81 -1.23
CA ILE A 17 3.89 -25.00 0.21
C ILE A 17 2.81 -24.23 0.98
N GLY A 18 2.01 -24.95 1.78
CA GLY A 18 0.98 -24.37 2.63
C GLY A 18 1.54 -23.76 3.93
N ASN A 19 0.70 -23.03 4.65
CA ASN A 19 1.06 -22.37 5.91
C ASN A 19 1.54 -23.35 6.99
N ASP A 20 1.01 -24.57 7.01
CA ASP A 20 1.40 -25.61 7.98
C ASP A 20 2.78 -26.19 7.70
N ASP A 21 3.19 -26.22 6.43
CA ASP A 21 4.48 -26.77 6.00
C ASP A 21 5.62 -25.74 5.98
N LEU A 22 5.31 -24.45 6.13
CA LEU A 22 6.27 -23.35 5.98
C LEU A 22 7.53 -23.52 6.83
N GLU A 23 7.35 -23.92 8.12
CA GLU A 23 8.47 -24.12 9.05
C GLU A 23 9.34 -25.31 8.69
N SER A 24 8.81 -26.28 7.96
CA SER A 24 9.61 -27.42 7.48
C SER A 24 10.66 -27.04 6.42
N TYR A 25 10.48 -25.88 5.79
CA TYR A 25 11.41 -25.31 4.81
C TYR A 25 12.29 -24.21 5.40
N LEU A 26 11.69 -23.28 6.16
CA LEU A 26 12.39 -22.08 6.64
C LEU A 26 12.99 -22.26 8.04
N ALA A 27 12.67 -23.36 8.73
CA ALA A 27 12.85 -23.59 10.16
C ALA A 27 12.11 -22.56 11.04
N SER A 28 11.89 -22.88 12.32
CA SER A 28 11.12 -22.03 13.22
C SER A 28 11.98 -20.94 13.85
N PRO A 29 11.63 -19.67 13.73
CA PRO A 29 12.19 -18.63 14.56
C PRO A 29 11.60 -18.71 15.99
N PRO A 30 12.19 -18.04 16.97
CA PRO A 30 11.70 -18.02 18.35
C PRO A 30 10.38 -17.26 18.58
N THR A 31 9.70 -16.81 17.53
CA THR A 31 8.47 -16.01 17.60
C THR A 31 7.29 -16.79 18.14
N SER A 32 6.37 -16.10 18.83
CA SER A 32 5.17 -16.74 19.38
C SER A 32 4.29 -17.32 18.25
N SER A 33 3.82 -18.55 18.42
CA SER A 33 2.93 -19.23 17.47
C SER A 33 1.61 -18.47 17.23
N ARG A 34 1.18 -17.65 18.19
CA ARG A 34 -0.03 -16.83 18.13
C ARG A 34 0.17 -15.65 17.16
N LEU A 35 1.27 -14.90 17.30
CA LEU A 35 1.58 -13.78 16.41
C LEU A 35 1.73 -14.24 14.95
N ARG A 36 2.45 -15.36 14.75
CA ARG A 36 2.59 -15.98 13.42
C ARG A 36 1.24 -16.30 12.79
N ARG A 37 0.35 -16.97 13.52
CA ARG A 37 -0.98 -17.34 13.01
C ARG A 37 -1.75 -16.10 12.57
N ARG A 38 -1.80 -15.06 13.41
CA ARG A 38 -2.46 -13.80 13.09
C ARG A 38 -1.91 -13.15 11.83
N MET A 39 -0.58 -13.14 11.66
CA MET A 39 0.04 -12.57 10.46
C MET A 39 -0.25 -13.38 9.21
N LEU A 40 -0.26 -14.71 9.30
CA LEU A 40 -0.63 -15.58 8.19
C LEU A 40 -2.09 -15.42 7.78
N GLU A 41 -2.99 -15.25 8.74
CA GLU A 41 -4.42 -14.96 8.48
C GLU A 41 -4.59 -13.58 7.82
N ALA A 42 -3.93 -12.54 8.35
CA ALA A 42 -4.05 -11.18 7.84
C ALA A 42 -3.43 -10.98 6.44
N ASN A 43 -2.37 -11.72 6.08
CA ASN A 43 -1.76 -11.57 4.77
C ASN A 43 -2.52 -12.26 3.62
N GLY A 44 -3.45 -13.17 3.93
CA GLY A 44 -4.30 -13.87 2.96
C GLY A 44 -3.55 -14.86 2.06
N ILE A 45 -2.27 -15.19 2.37
CA ILE A 45 -1.46 -16.10 1.56
C ILE A 45 -1.60 -17.53 2.12
N GLU A 46 -2.17 -18.41 1.32
CA GLU A 46 -2.36 -19.82 1.66
C GLU A 46 -1.18 -20.69 1.20
N LYS A 47 -0.61 -20.35 0.03
CA LYS A 47 0.43 -21.15 -0.63
C LYS A 47 1.56 -20.27 -1.15
N ARG A 48 2.78 -20.87 -1.18
CA ARG A 48 4.02 -20.28 -1.70
C ARG A 48 4.79 -21.30 -2.49
N HIS A 49 5.78 -20.83 -3.23
CA HIS A 49 6.73 -21.68 -3.95
C HIS A 49 8.15 -21.33 -3.52
N TYR A 50 8.98 -22.35 -3.29
CA TYR A 50 10.39 -22.17 -2.95
C TYR A 50 11.29 -23.03 -3.84
N ALA A 51 12.34 -22.44 -4.39
CA ALA A 51 13.44 -23.14 -5.04
C ALA A 51 14.41 -23.67 -3.98
N MET A 52 13.87 -24.37 -2.99
CA MET A 52 14.60 -24.88 -1.84
C MET A 52 13.98 -26.20 -1.38
N ASP A 53 14.82 -27.15 -0.96
CA ASP A 53 14.36 -28.39 -0.36
C ASP A 53 14.13 -28.25 1.17
N ARG A 54 13.56 -29.29 1.80
CA ARG A 54 13.30 -29.30 3.25
C ARG A 54 14.56 -29.30 4.11
N GLN A 55 15.74 -29.60 3.54
CA GLN A 55 17.04 -29.49 4.18
C GLN A 55 17.61 -28.06 4.08
N GLY A 56 16.91 -27.16 3.39
CA GLY A 56 17.32 -25.79 3.19
C GLY A 56 18.34 -25.59 2.07
N ASN A 57 18.56 -26.57 1.21
CA ASN A 57 19.45 -26.42 0.06
C ASN A 57 18.69 -25.71 -1.08
N THR A 58 19.34 -24.72 -1.70
CA THR A 58 18.81 -24.09 -2.91
C THR A 58 18.82 -25.11 -4.05
N THR A 59 17.66 -25.33 -4.67
CA THR A 59 17.49 -26.34 -5.74
C THR A 59 17.61 -25.71 -7.13
N MET A 60 17.51 -24.38 -7.24
CA MET A 60 17.55 -23.64 -8.50
C MET A 60 18.02 -22.21 -8.26
N LEU A 61 18.78 -21.63 -9.17
CA LEU A 61 19.22 -20.24 -9.11
C LEU A 61 18.13 -19.28 -9.63
N ASN A 62 18.18 -18.01 -9.24
CA ASN A 62 17.24 -16.99 -9.70
C ASN A 62 17.28 -16.83 -11.23
N GLU A 63 18.46 -16.86 -11.82
CA GLU A 63 18.65 -16.82 -13.27
C GLU A 63 18.05 -18.03 -14.00
N GLU A 64 17.92 -19.19 -13.34
CA GLU A 64 17.25 -20.38 -13.88
C GLU A 64 15.72 -20.24 -13.85
N LEU A 65 15.18 -19.62 -12.81
CA LEU A 65 13.76 -19.27 -12.75
C LEU A 65 13.39 -18.32 -13.88
N ALA A 66 14.19 -17.24 -14.05
CA ALA A 66 14.01 -16.28 -15.11
C ALA A 66 14.10 -16.92 -16.51
N GLU A 67 15.12 -17.76 -16.75
CA GLU A 67 15.28 -18.49 -18.02
C GLU A 67 14.04 -19.32 -18.35
N LYS A 68 13.50 -20.06 -17.36
CA LYS A 68 12.32 -20.93 -17.59
C LYS A 68 11.08 -20.12 -17.93
N ALA A 69 10.83 -18.99 -17.24
CA ALA A 69 9.71 -18.10 -17.55
C ALA A 69 9.85 -17.49 -18.97
N VAL A 70 11.05 -17.04 -19.33
CA VAL A 70 11.33 -16.52 -20.69
C VAL A 70 11.10 -17.60 -21.74
N ARG A 71 11.61 -18.82 -21.53
CA ARG A 71 11.39 -19.93 -22.49
C ARG A 71 9.91 -20.29 -22.62
N ALA A 72 9.15 -20.26 -21.54
CA ALA A 72 7.71 -20.50 -21.59
C ALA A 72 7.01 -19.46 -22.49
N ALA A 73 7.29 -18.16 -22.29
CA ALA A 73 6.73 -17.09 -23.10
C ALA A 73 7.15 -17.20 -24.58
N LEU A 74 8.43 -17.46 -24.86
CA LEU A 74 8.93 -17.62 -26.23
C LEU A 74 8.30 -18.83 -26.92
N THR A 75 8.15 -19.96 -26.20
CA THR A 75 7.53 -21.18 -26.73
C THR A 75 6.06 -20.96 -27.10
N ASP A 76 5.29 -20.29 -26.25
CA ASP A 76 3.89 -19.91 -26.54
C ASP A 76 3.79 -19.05 -27.80
N ARG A 77 4.77 -18.14 -27.99
CA ARG A 77 4.80 -17.27 -29.16
C ARG A 77 5.36 -17.96 -30.42
N GLY A 78 5.92 -19.14 -30.30
CA GLY A 78 6.63 -19.83 -31.39
C GLY A 78 7.97 -19.16 -31.76
N LEU A 79 8.59 -18.48 -30.80
CA LEU A 79 9.90 -17.84 -30.92
C LEU A 79 10.99 -18.61 -30.20
N THR A 80 12.22 -18.28 -30.49
CA THR A 80 13.43 -18.78 -29.82
C THR A 80 14.26 -17.62 -29.28
N SER A 81 15.25 -17.91 -28.44
CA SER A 81 16.18 -16.89 -27.93
C SER A 81 16.97 -16.17 -29.06
N ARG A 82 17.04 -16.74 -30.26
CA ARG A 82 17.69 -16.10 -31.44
C ARG A 82 16.89 -14.95 -32.02
N ASP A 83 15.60 -14.94 -31.79
CA ASP A 83 14.67 -13.91 -32.28
C ASP A 83 14.66 -12.68 -31.35
N VAL A 84 15.21 -12.79 -30.14
CA VAL A 84 15.21 -11.75 -29.11
C VAL A 84 16.34 -10.76 -29.37
N GLY A 85 16.00 -9.49 -29.62
CA GLY A 85 16.97 -8.41 -29.77
C GLY A 85 17.36 -7.75 -28.45
N MET A 86 16.45 -7.74 -27.47
CA MET A 86 16.69 -7.17 -26.14
C MET A 86 16.10 -8.04 -25.04
N LEU A 87 16.86 -8.23 -23.95
CA LEU A 87 16.42 -8.85 -22.71
C LEU A 87 16.54 -7.83 -21.55
N ALA A 88 15.43 -7.45 -20.96
CA ALA A 88 15.37 -6.63 -19.77
C ALA A 88 14.92 -7.48 -18.57
N THR A 89 15.62 -7.37 -17.44
CA THR A 89 15.31 -8.13 -16.22
C THR A 89 15.06 -7.22 -15.03
N GLY A 90 14.13 -7.60 -14.16
CA GLY A 90 13.87 -6.97 -12.87
C GLY A 90 14.00 -7.99 -11.73
N THR A 91 14.72 -7.64 -10.67
CA THR A 91 14.87 -8.48 -9.48
C THR A 91 15.31 -7.65 -8.29
N THR A 92 14.92 -8.09 -7.08
CA THR A 92 15.42 -7.51 -5.84
C THR A 92 16.91 -7.82 -5.67
N GLN A 93 17.31 -9.07 -5.93
CA GLN A 93 18.69 -9.50 -5.81
C GLN A 93 19.03 -10.60 -6.81
N GLY A 94 20.05 -10.37 -7.63
CA GLY A 94 20.63 -11.43 -8.47
C GLY A 94 21.41 -12.47 -7.66
N ASP A 95 21.79 -13.57 -8.32
CA ASP A 95 22.58 -14.64 -7.68
C ASP A 95 23.99 -14.19 -7.33
N LEU A 96 24.55 -13.28 -8.10
CA LEU A 96 25.87 -12.70 -7.93
C LEU A 96 25.79 -11.17 -7.90
N PRO A 97 26.65 -10.49 -7.12
CA PRO A 97 26.78 -9.03 -7.18
C PRO A 97 27.25 -8.54 -8.55
N VAL A 98 28.09 -9.30 -9.23
CA VAL A 98 28.60 -9.08 -10.60
C VAL A 98 28.78 -10.43 -11.30
N PRO A 99 28.48 -10.54 -12.61
CA PRO A 99 27.93 -9.51 -13.50
C PRO A 99 26.45 -9.20 -13.24
N GLY A 100 25.87 -8.27 -14.00
CA GLY A 100 24.45 -7.92 -13.90
C GLY A 100 23.51 -9.09 -14.23
N PHE A 101 22.36 -9.15 -13.58
CA PHE A 101 21.42 -10.28 -13.64
C PHE A 101 20.98 -10.62 -15.08
N ALA A 102 20.71 -9.63 -15.93
CA ALA A 102 20.32 -9.85 -17.32
C ALA A 102 21.42 -10.60 -18.12
N ALA A 103 22.70 -10.34 -17.84
CA ALA A 103 23.80 -11.06 -18.50
C ALA A 103 23.85 -12.54 -18.08
N MET A 104 23.52 -12.81 -16.82
CA MET A 104 23.44 -14.18 -16.29
C MET A 104 22.30 -14.96 -16.97
N VAL A 105 21.11 -14.34 -17.04
CA VAL A 105 19.94 -14.94 -17.73
C VAL A 105 20.23 -15.15 -19.23
N HIS A 106 20.84 -14.16 -19.91
CA HIS A 106 21.24 -14.30 -21.30
C HIS A 106 22.20 -15.48 -21.51
N GLY A 107 23.18 -15.63 -20.63
CA GLY A 107 24.13 -16.74 -20.70
C GLY A 107 23.44 -18.11 -20.67
N ARG A 108 22.35 -18.26 -19.91
CA ARG A 108 21.55 -19.49 -19.88
C ARG A 108 20.64 -19.66 -21.09
N LEU A 109 20.02 -18.58 -21.54
CA LEU A 109 19.15 -18.60 -22.71
C LEU A 109 19.93 -18.95 -23.99
N GLY A 110 21.18 -18.50 -24.10
CA GLY A 110 21.93 -18.57 -25.36
C GLY A 110 21.25 -17.75 -26.45
N GLY A 111 21.40 -18.16 -27.70
CA GLY A 111 20.71 -17.57 -28.85
C GLY A 111 21.62 -16.75 -29.76
N GLY A 112 22.34 -15.81 -29.28
CA GLY A 112 23.22 -14.89 -30.01
C GLY A 112 23.40 -13.58 -29.24
N PRO A 113 24.16 -12.62 -29.76
CA PRO A 113 24.27 -11.31 -29.13
C PRO A 113 22.92 -10.62 -29.05
N MET A 114 22.61 -10.03 -27.89
CA MET A 114 21.41 -9.21 -27.67
C MET A 114 21.72 -8.05 -26.72
N GLU A 115 20.93 -7.01 -26.78
CA GLU A 115 20.98 -5.92 -25.79
C GLU A 115 20.46 -6.45 -24.45
N VAL A 116 21.15 -6.15 -23.34
CA VAL A 116 20.73 -6.58 -22.01
C VAL A 116 20.62 -5.41 -21.03
N LEU A 117 19.58 -5.42 -20.20
CA LEU A 117 19.37 -4.43 -19.16
C LEU A 117 18.95 -5.11 -17.84
N SER A 118 19.64 -4.77 -16.75
CA SER A 118 19.26 -5.22 -15.41
C SER A 118 18.68 -4.06 -14.63
N ALA A 119 17.40 -4.13 -14.29
CA ALA A 119 16.74 -3.23 -13.35
C ALA A 119 16.83 -3.83 -11.93
N GLY A 120 17.38 -3.05 -11.00
CA GLY A 120 17.41 -3.37 -9.57
C GLY A 120 16.29 -2.63 -8.84
N GLY A 121 15.66 -3.30 -7.89
CA GLY A 121 14.55 -2.76 -7.10
C GLY A 121 13.73 -3.90 -6.54
N VAL A 122 12.58 -3.61 -5.92
CA VAL A 122 11.67 -4.63 -5.42
C VAL A 122 10.57 -4.87 -6.48
N CYS A 123 9.30 -4.74 -6.13
CA CYS A 123 8.18 -5.13 -6.99
C CYS A 123 8.12 -4.35 -8.33
N CYS A 124 8.41 -3.05 -8.32
CA CYS A 124 8.40 -2.21 -9.53
C CYS A 124 9.52 -2.50 -10.51
N SER A 125 10.57 -3.26 -10.13
CA SER A 125 11.69 -3.57 -11.02
C SER A 125 11.26 -4.42 -12.23
N GLY A 126 10.24 -5.27 -12.08
CA GLY A 126 9.63 -5.99 -13.19
C GLY A 126 8.99 -5.05 -14.22
N VAL A 127 8.23 -4.05 -13.76
CA VAL A 127 7.63 -3.04 -14.65
C VAL A 127 8.71 -2.13 -15.25
N ALA A 128 9.79 -1.82 -14.53
CA ALA A 128 10.92 -1.09 -15.08
C ALA A 128 11.57 -1.86 -16.26
N ALA A 129 11.68 -3.18 -16.15
CA ALA A 129 12.13 -4.05 -17.24
C ALA A 129 11.14 -4.02 -18.42
N LEU A 130 9.82 -4.08 -18.16
CA LEU A 130 8.79 -3.95 -19.20
C LEU A 130 8.91 -2.63 -19.95
N ARG A 131 9.04 -1.51 -19.25
CA ARG A 131 9.20 -0.18 -19.84
C ARG A 131 10.44 -0.07 -20.74
N ALA A 132 11.54 -0.71 -20.34
CA ALA A 132 12.75 -0.74 -21.15
C ALA A 132 12.53 -1.54 -22.45
N ALA A 133 11.87 -2.70 -22.38
CA ALA A 133 11.50 -3.52 -23.53
C ALA A 133 10.51 -2.78 -24.46
N GLU A 134 9.47 -2.17 -23.90
CA GLU A 134 8.49 -1.33 -24.59
C GLU A 134 9.18 -0.18 -25.34
N ALA A 135 10.03 0.58 -24.64
CA ALA A 135 10.75 1.71 -25.23
C ALA A 135 11.65 1.27 -26.39
N SER A 136 12.32 0.14 -26.25
CA SER A 136 13.18 -0.42 -27.30
C SER A 136 12.40 -0.76 -28.57
N VAL A 137 11.22 -1.36 -28.44
CA VAL A 137 10.31 -1.70 -29.54
C VAL A 137 9.68 -0.43 -30.13
N ASN A 138 9.17 0.49 -29.31
CA ASN A 138 8.54 1.73 -29.76
C ASN A 138 9.50 2.64 -30.54
N LEU A 139 10.79 2.63 -30.19
CA LEU A 139 11.85 3.35 -30.89
C LEU A 139 12.35 2.61 -32.14
N GLY A 140 11.85 1.41 -32.41
CA GLY A 140 12.27 0.60 -33.58
C GLY A 140 13.70 0.07 -33.45
N ARG A 141 14.28 0.01 -32.25
CA ARG A 141 15.62 -0.56 -32.04
C ARG A 141 15.62 -2.06 -32.20
N HIS A 142 14.60 -2.72 -31.65
CA HIS A 142 14.41 -4.17 -31.71
C HIS A 142 12.96 -4.48 -32.08
N ARG A 143 12.76 -5.53 -32.88
CA ARG A 143 11.42 -6.01 -33.26
C ARG A 143 10.79 -6.88 -32.18
N VAL A 144 11.65 -7.59 -31.42
CA VAL A 144 11.28 -8.49 -30.35
C VAL A 144 12.15 -8.15 -29.12
N ALA A 145 11.52 -7.82 -28.03
CA ALA A 145 12.15 -7.65 -26.73
C ALA A 145 11.47 -8.55 -25.70
N VAL A 146 12.18 -8.93 -24.65
CA VAL A 146 11.63 -9.70 -23.54
C VAL A 146 11.86 -8.94 -22.25
N ALA A 147 10.82 -8.84 -21.42
CA ALA A 147 10.94 -8.39 -20.04
C ALA A 147 10.65 -9.57 -19.11
N VAL A 148 11.45 -9.73 -18.05
CA VAL A 148 11.27 -10.75 -17.04
C VAL A 148 11.48 -10.20 -15.64
N GLY A 149 10.53 -10.46 -14.73
CA GLY A 149 10.67 -10.28 -13.29
C GLY A 149 10.96 -11.63 -12.64
N SER A 150 11.93 -11.70 -11.72
CA SER A 150 12.29 -12.97 -11.07
C SER A 150 12.79 -12.75 -9.64
N GLU A 151 12.37 -13.63 -8.73
CA GLU A 151 12.77 -13.57 -7.32
C GLU A 151 13.13 -14.95 -6.78
N LEU A 152 14.24 -15.01 -6.04
CA LEU A 152 14.70 -16.15 -5.27
C LEU A 152 14.96 -15.73 -3.82
N VAL A 153 13.88 -15.40 -3.12
CA VAL A 153 13.93 -14.83 -1.77
C VAL A 153 14.07 -15.90 -0.68
N SER A 154 13.57 -17.12 -0.91
CA SER A 154 13.55 -18.21 0.08
C SER A 154 14.92 -18.46 0.72
N ARG A 155 16.00 -18.38 -0.04
CA ARG A 155 17.36 -18.56 0.47
C ARG A 155 17.80 -17.52 1.51
N THR A 156 17.15 -16.35 1.56
CA THR A 156 17.43 -15.29 2.54
C THR A 156 16.52 -15.37 3.75
N LEU A 157 15.42 -16.16 3.67
CA LEU A 157 14.38 -16.28 4.68
C LEU A 157 14.61 -17.43 5.66
N ARG A 158 15.63 -18.24 5.48
CA ARG A 158 15.96 -19.38 6.34
C ARG A 158 16.37 -18.93 7.74
N ALA A 159 15.99 -19.70 8.76
CA ALA A 159 16.32 -19.37 10.15
C ALA A 159 17.83 -19.30 10.41
N ASP A 160 18.65 -20.14 9.74
CA ASP A 160 20.10 -20.12 9.86
C ASP A 160 20.78 -18.85 9.26
N ARG A 161 20.00 -18.02 8.55
CA ARG A 161 20.44 -16.71 8.07
C ARG A 161 20.15 -15.60 9.06
N PHE A 162 19.33 -15.88 10.08
CA PHE A 162 18.95 -14.91 11.08
C PHE A 162 19.97 -14.92 12.23
N SER A 163 20.37 -13.75 12.70
CA SER A 163 21.13 -13.57 13.94
C SER A 163 20.17 -13.39 15.12
N ASP A 164 20.69 -13.42 16.34
CA ASP A 164 19.94 -13.15 17.56
C ASP A 164 19.34 -11.70 17.61
N ARG A 165 19.72 -10.86 16.63
CA ARG A 165 19.18 -9.51 16.44
C ARG A 165 18.02 -9.43 15.45
N ALA A 166 17.56 -10.54 14.93
CA ALA A 166 16.37 -10.54 14.09
C ALA A 166 15.14 -10.18 14.93
N GLY A 167 14.42 -9.16 14.51
CA GLY A 167 13.18 -8.71 15.10
C GLY A 167 11.98 -9.04 14.21
N PHE A 168 10.80 -8.59 14.62
CA PHE A 168 9.56 -8.74 13.87
C PHE A 168 9.66 -8.22 12.42
N ASP A 169 10.39 -7.15 12.19
CA ASP A 169 10.69 -6.53 10.90
C ASP A 169 11.32 -7.49 9.87
N ALA A 170 12.13 -8.45 10.33
CA ALA A 170 12.73 -9.48 9.49
C ALA A 170 11.81 -10.72 9.34
N GLU A 171 11.11 -11.11 10.42
CA GLU A 171 10.22 -12.25 10.42
C GLU A 171 8.95 -12.03 9.58
N PHE A 172 8.44 -10.80 9.55
CA PHE A 172 7.26 -10.42 8.78
C PHE A 172 7.35 -10.87 7.31
N LEU A 173 8.49 -10.64 6.66
CA LEU A 173 8.71 -11.00 5.26
C LEU A 173 8.75 -12.52 5.01
N ARG A 174 9.17 -13.31 6.00
CA ARG A 174 9.22 -14.77 5.91
C ARG A 174 7.85 -15.40 5.66
N TRP A 175 6.80 -14.75 6.15
CA TRP A 175 5.44 -15.26 6.05
C TRP A 175 4.71 -14.85 4.77
N MET A 176 5.31 -13.98 3.96
CA MET A 176 4.67 -13.42 2.77
C MET A 176 5.35 -13.82 1.46
N LEU A 177 6.69 -13.84 1.43
CA LEU A 177 7.44 -13.94 0.20
C LEU A 177 7.47 -15.36 -0.39
N SER A 178 7.51 -15.42 -1.72
CA SER A 178 7.53 -16.63 -2.55
C SER A 178 8.57 -16.47 -3.65
N ASP A 179 9.16 -17.56 -4.11
CA ASP A 179 10.03 -17.59 -5.28
C ASP A 179 9.20 -17.72 -6.57
N GLY A 180 9.70 -17.16 -7.65
CA GLY A 180 9.07 -17.29 -8.94
C GLY A 180 9.60 -16.32 -9.99
N ALA A 181 9.25 -16.58 -11.24
CA ALA A 181 9.55 -15.70 -12.36
C ALA A 181 8.35 -15.57 -13.29
N GLY A 182 8.19 -14.38 -13.87
CA GLY A 182 7.22 -14.11 -14.92
C GLY A 182 7.85 -13.29 -16.01
N ALA A 183 7.53 -13.60 -17.28
CA ALA A 183 8.12 -12.97 -18.45
C ALA A 183 7.07 -12.61 -19.49
N VAL A 184 7.31 -11.55 -20.23
CA VAL A 184 6.48 -11.12 -21.38
C VAL A 184 7.35 -10.93 -22.61
N VAL A 185 6.82 -11.35 -23.77
CA VAL A 185 7.37 -11.03 -25.10
C VAL A 185 6.72 -9.76 -25.61
N VAL A 186 7.53 -8.78 -25.97
CA VAL A 186 7.09 -7.48 -26.47
C VAL A 186 7.50 -7.36 -27.94
N GLU A 187 6.54 -7.13 -28.84
CA GLU A 187 6.75 -7.04 -30.28
C GLU A 187 6.14 -5.75 -30.87
N GLU A 188 6.60 -5.38 -32.07
CA GLU A 188 6.11 -4.21 -32.84
C GLU A 188 4.70 -4.41 -33.44
N ARG A 189 4.19 -5.65 -33.44
CA ARG A 189 2.90 -6.05 -34.02
C ARG A 189 2.20 -7.06 -33.10
N PRO A 190 0.86 -7.09 -33.11
CA PRO A 190 0.14 -8.13 -32.43
C PRO A 190 0.42 -9.50 -33.08
N ARG A 191 0.21 -10.58 -32.35
CA ARG A 191 0.35 -11.95 -32.88
C ARG A 191 -0.75 -12.21 -33.92
N PRO A 192 -0.44 -12.97 -35.00
CA PRO A 192 -1.40 -13.26 -36.04
C PRO A 192 -2.51 -14.24 -35.62
N ASP A 193 -2.30 -15.00 -34.57
CA ASP A 193 -3.17 -16.05 -34.06
C ASP A 193 -3.43 -15.88 -32.57
N GLY A 194 -4.59 -15.36 -32.21
CA GLY A 194 -4.99 -15.17 -30.82
C GLY A 194 -4.92 -13.72 -30.36
N LEU A 195 -4.87 -13.54 -29.06
CA LEU A 195 -4.90 -12.22 -28.42
C LEU A 195 -3.50 -11.67 -28.17
N SER A 196 -3.38 -10.36 -28.20
CA SER A 196 -2.22 -9.60 -27.75
C SER A 196 -2.69 -8.45 -26.87
N LEU A 197 -1.79 -7.93 -26.04
CA LEU A 197 -2.09 -6.77 -25.21
C LEU A 197 -1.29 -5.58 -25.75
N ARG A 198 -1.96 -4.61 -26.35
CA ARG A 198 -1.34 -3.34 -26.75
C ARG A 198 -0.97 -2.57 -25.49
N ILE A 199 0.27 -2.12 -25.39
CA ILE A 199 0.71 -1.24 -24.33
C ILE A 199 0.32 0.19 -24.71
N ASP A 200 -0.70 0.73 -24.06
CA ASP A 200 -1.19 2.07 -24.34
C ASP A 200 -0.29 3.12 -23.71
N TRP A 201 0.06 2.92 -22.44
CA TRP A 201 1.04 3.70 -21.68
C TRP A 201 1.53 2.93 -20.45
N SER A 202 2.66 3.38 -19.92
CA SER A 202 3.22 2.89 -18.64
C SER A 202 3.70 4.07 -17.80
N HIS A 203 3.35 4.05 -16.52
CA HIS A 203 3.74 5.05 -15.51
C HIS A 203 4.58 4.37 -14.43
N LEU A 204 5.69 4.97 -14.06
CA LEU A 204 6.56 4.52 -12.96
C LEU A 204 7.14 5.75 -12.28
N VAL A 205 6.88 5.91 -11.00
CA VAL A 205 7.36 7.04 -10.21
C VAL A 205 7.94 6.56 -8.88
N SER A 206 8.97 7.25 -8.40
CA SER A 206 9.59 7.03 -7.11
C SER A 206 9.32 8.21 -6.18
N HIS A 207 8.93 7.93 -4.95
CA HIS A 207 8.74 8.91 -3.88
C HIS A 207 9.88 8.88 -2.85
N ALA A 208 11.05 8.40 -3.26
CA ALA A 208 12.24 8.29 -2.42
C ALA A 208 12.77 9.63 -1.88
N ASP A 209 12.34 10.75 -2.47
CA ASP A 209 12.59 12.11 -1.99
C ASP A 209 11.79 12.45 -0.73
N ARG A 210 10.60 11.86 -0.56
CA ARG A 210 9.69 12.11 0.58
C ARG A 210 9.80 11.07 1.69
N PHE A 211 10.27 9.87 1.38
CA PHE A 211 10.23 8.73 2.28
C PHE A 211 11.61 8.13 2.56
N PRO A 212 11.85 7.65 3.78
CA PRO A 212 13.03 6.86 4.11
C PRO A 212 12.96 5.47 3.47
N VAL A 213 14.04 4.72 3.60
CA VAL A 213 14.07 3.30 3.21
C VAL A 213 13.11 2.50 4.09
N CYS A 214 12.27 1.68 3.48
CA CYS A 214 11.27 0.86 4.16
C CYS A 214 11.62 -0.63 4.11
N MET A 215 11.97 -1.18 2.92
CA MET A 215 12.46 -2.55 2.81
C MET A 215 13.94 -2.53 2.43
N TYR A 216 14.78 -3.24 3.17
CA TYR A 216 16.23 -3.16 3.02
C TYR A 216 16.96 -4.43 3.45
N ALA A 217 18.17 -4.57 2.93
CA ALA A 217 19.21 -5.48 3.41
C ALA A 217 20.57 -4.80 3.22
N GLY A 218 21.57 -5.17 4.02
CA GLY A 218 22.92 -4.61 3.91
C GLY A 218 23.24 -3.49 4.92
N ALA A 219 22.32 -3.13 5.79
CA ALA A 219 22.52 -2.20 6.90
C ALA A 219 21.85 -2.74 8.17
N SER A 220 22.29 -2.31 9.35
CA SER A 220 21.68 -2.68 10.63
C SER A 220 20.34 -1.95 10.87
N GLU A 221 20.26 -0.69 10.40
CA GLU A 221 19.07 0.17 10.54
C GLU A 221 18.93 1.07 9.30
N PRO A 222 17.69 1.37 8.85
CA PRO A 222 17.46 2.13 7.62
C PRO A 222 17.89 3.59 7.72
N GLY A 223 17.85 4.19 8.92
CA GLY A 223 18.25 5.58 9.16
C GLY A 223 19.75 5.80 9.29
N SER A 224 20.55 4.75 9.36
CA SER A 224 22.00 4.82 9.61
C SER A 224 22.86 4.61 8.36
N ILE A 225 22.27 4.66 7.15
CA ILE A 225 23.03 4.41 5.92
C ILE A 225 23.93 5.60 5.61
N ALA A 226 25.20 5.44 5.90
CA ALA A 226 26.28 6.41 5.69
C ALA A 226 27.56 5.71 5.23
N ALA A 227 28.56 6.46 4.83
CA ALA A 227 29.87 5.89 4.51
C ALA A 227 30.42 5.10 5.70
N GLY A 228 30.83 3.86 5.47
CA GLY A 228 31.34 2.96 6.50
C GLY A 228 30.28 2.20 7.30
N SER A 229 28.97 2.36 7.00
CA SER A 229 27.88 1.74 7.75
C SER A 229 27.25 0.52 7.07
N THR A 230 27.66 0.14 5.88
CA THR A 230 27.09 -0.98 5.14
C THR A 230 27.79 -2.30 5.43
N TRP A 231 27.18 -3.40 5.06
CA TRP A 231 27.75 -4.75 5.21
C TRP A 231 29.10 -4.93 4.47
N GLN A 232 29.32 -4.18 3.39
CA GLN A 232 30.56 -4.21 2.61
C GLN A 232 31.74 -3.54 3.34
N ASP A 233 31.47 -2.68 4.31
CA ASP A 233 32.46 -2.00 5.13
C ASP A 233 32.90 -2.84 6.35
N ARG A 234 32.28 -4.01 6.57
CA ARG A 234 32.63 -4.91 7.66
C ARG A 234 33.86 -5.74 7.31
N ARG A 235 34.63 -6.13 8.32
CA ARG A 235 35.88 -6.92 8.14
C ARG A 235 35.63 -8.30 7.56
N SER A 236 34.41 -8.84 7.79
CA SER A 236 34.01 -10.13 7.27
C SER A 236 32.49 -10.24 7.12
N PRO A 237 31.97 -11.14 6.25
CA PRO A 237 30.55 -11.45 6.21
C PRO A 237 29.99 -11.98 7.53
N ALA A 238 30.82 -12.65 8.36
CA ALA A 238 30.40 -13.13 9.68
C ALA A 238 30.13 -11.97 10.66
N GLU A 239 30.92 -10.90 10.60
CA GLU A 239 30.69 -9.67 11.38
C GLU A 239 29.38 -8.99 10.93
N ALA A 240 29.17 -8.82 9.62
CA ALA A 240 27.94 -8.28 9.07
C ALA A 240 26.71 -9.11 9.46
N HIS A 241 26.83 -10.43 9.46
CA HIS A 241 25.77 -11.34 9.91
C HIS A 241 25.47 -11.17 11.40
N ALA A 242 26.48 -11.15 12.26
CA ALA A 242 26.31 -10.95 13.70
C ALA A 242 25.66 -9.59 14.06
N GLU A 243 25.87 -8.57 13.22
CA GLU A 243 25.21 -7.28 13.35
C GLU A 243 23.79 -7.24 12.73
N GLY A 244 23.32 -8.32 12.13
CA GLY A 244 22.00 -8.41 11.51
C GLY A 244 21.88 -7.70 10.16
N MET A 245 22.99 -7.31 9.54
CA MET A 245 22.98 -6.53 8.29
C MET A 245 22.55 -7.35 7.07
N LEU A 246 22.70 -8.69 7.12
CA LEU A 246 22.35 -9.57 6.00
C LEU A 246 20.89 -10.03 6.00
N HIS A 247 20.10 -9.58 6.97
CA HIS A 247 18.66 -9.84 6.99
C HIS A 247 17.95 -8.97 5.97
N LEU A 248 16.98 -9.54 5.29
CA LEU A 248 15.96 -8.77 4.57
C LEU A 248 14.94 -8.29 5.61
N ARG A 249 14.72 -6.98 5.70
CA ARG A 249 13.89 -6.33 6.71
C ARG A 249 12.86 -5.41 6.09
N GLN A 250 11.75 -5.23 6.80
CA GLN A 250 10.67 -4.33 6.43
C GLN A 250 10.34 -3.42 7.62
N ASP A 251 10.49 -2.11 7.48
CA ASP A 251 9.96 -1.17 8.48
C ASP A 251 8.43 -1.13 8.38
N VAL A 252 7.78 -1.97 9.21
CA VAL A 252 6.31 -2.08 9.23
C VAL A 252 5.63 -0.82 9.71
N GLY A 253 6.32 0.04 10.50
CA GLY A 253 5.77 1.29 11.02
C GLY A 253 5.52 2.36 9.94
N ILE A 254 6.15 2.22 8.76
CA ILE A 254 5.93 3.14 7.63
C ILE A 254 5.34 2.43 6.40
N LEU A 255 5.11 1.12 6.49
CA LEU A 255 4.70 0.30 5.35
C LEU A 255 3.33 0.72 4.80
N ASN A 256 2.39 1.14 5.65
CA ASN A 256 1.04 1.56 5.23
C ASN A 256 1.04 2.76 4.27
N ASN A 257 2.14 3.54 4.23
CA ASN A 257 2.28 4.63 3.25
C ASN A 257 2.20 4.15 1.79
N ILE A 258 2.43 2.85 1.54
CA ILE A 258 2.37 2.27 0.19
C ILE A 258 0.97 2.38 -0.42
N VAL A 259 -0.08 2.24 0.39
CA VAL A 259 -1.48 2.37 -0.03
C VAL A 259 -1.78 3.82 -0.41
N ALA A 260 -1.46 4.74 0.51
CA ALA A 260 -1.68 6.17 0.32
C ALA A 260 -1.03 6.69 -0.97
N ILE A 261 0.24 6.31 -1.20
CA ILE A 261 1.00 6.71 -2.40
C ILE A 261 0.39 6.08 -3.66
N GLY A 262 -0.01 4.79 -3.59
CA GLY A 262 -0.65 4.10 -4.72
C GLY A 262 -1.95 4.77 -5.15
N VAL A 263 -2.80 5.15 -4.20
CA VAL A 263 -4.06 5.83 -4.45
C VAL A 263 -3.84 7.30 -4.88
N GLU A 264 -2.86 8.02 -4.28
CA GLU A 264 -2.48 9.39 -4.71
C GLU A 264 -2.11 9.41 -6.20
N GLU A 265 -1.27 8.48 -6.66
CA GLU A 265 -0.88 8.39 -8.06
C GLU A 265 -2.05 7.96 -8.97
N TYR A 266 -2.90 7.04 -8.50
CA TYR A 266 -4.11 6.64 -9.23
C TYR A 266 -5.06 7.82 -9.45
N ILE A 267 -5.34 8.62 -8.42
CA ILE A 267 -6.15 9.85 -8.52
C ILE A 267 -5.52 10.82 -9.52
N GLY A 268 -4.18 10.98 -9.49
CA GLY A 268 -3.46 11.81 -10.45
C GLY A 268 -3.64 11.36 -11.91
N LEU A 269 -3.62 10.04 -12.16
CA LEU A 269 -3.85 9.46 -13.48
C LEU A 269 -5.30 9.63 -13.95
N VAL A 270 -6.27 9.53 -13.05
CA VAL A 270 -7.68 9.81 -13.36
C VAL A 270 -7.87 11.29 -13.72
N ARG A 271 -7.36 12.22 -12.91
CA ARG A 271 -7.45 13.67 -13.17
C ARG A 271 -6.79 14.09 -14.48
N SER A 272 -5.69 13.43 -14.84
CA SER A 272 -5.04 13.69 -16.14
C SER A 272 -5.78 13.08 -17.33
N GLY A 273 -6.88 12.35 -17.10
CA GLY A 273 -7.63 11.64 -18.13
C GLY A 273 -6.94 10.38 -18.69
N GLN A 274 -5.81 9.97 -18.08
CA GLN A 274 -5.11 8.75 -18.49
C GLN A 274 -5.85 7.48 -18.05
N VAL A 275 -6.56 7.53 -16.92
CA VAL A 275 -7.44 6.48 -16.44
C VAL A 275 -8.86 7.00 -16.37
N VAL A 276 -9.80 6.24 -16.91
CA VAL A 276 -11.25 6.44 -16.74
C VAL A 276 -11.78 5.19 -16.04
N PRO A 277 -12.10 5.24 -14.73
CA PRO A 277 -12.42 4.06 -13.92
C PRO A 277 -13.50 3.17 -14.52
N ASP A 278 -14.59 3.75 -15.01
CA ASP A 278 -15.72 3.02 -15.60
C ASP A 278 -15.33 2.23 -16.86
N ARG A 279 -14.28 2.68 -17.56
CA ARG A 279 -13.79 2.05 -18.78
C ARG A 279 -12.73 0.96 -18.54
N ILE A 280 -12.34 0.71 -17.30
CA ILE A 280 -11.46 -0.40 -16.95
C ILE A 280 -12.30 -1.67 -16.82
N ASP A 281 -11.96 -2.70 -17.58
CA ASP A 281 -12.63 -3.99 -17.57
C ASP A 281 -11.96 -4.95 -16.58
N HIS A 282 -10.63 -4.85 -16.42
CA HIS A 282 -9.86 -5.66 -15.50
C HIS A 282 -8.80 -4.83 -14.77
N LEU A 283 -8.75 -4.97 -13.45
CA LEU A 283 -7.72 -4.38 -12.60
C LEU A 283 -6.88 -5.50 -11.96
N LEU A 284 -5.59 -5.55 -12.29
CA LEU A 284 -4.63 -6.46 -11.69
C LEU A 284 -3.77 -5.68 -10.69
N VAL A 285 -3.99 -5.92 -9.40
CA VAL A 285 -3.25 -5.21 -8.35
C VAL A 285 -2.29 -6.15 -7.64
N HIS A 286 -1.01 -5.83 -7.67
CA HIS A 286 -0.03 -6.45 -6.81
C HIS A 286 -0.04 -5.77 -5.43
N TYR A 287 -0.98 -6.11 -4.56
CA TYR A 287 -0.85 -5.82 -3.13
C TYR A 287 -0.11 -6.96 -2.46
N SER A 288 0.92 -6.63 -1.68
CA SER A 288 1.82 -7.63 -1.10
C SER A 288 1.18 -8.46 0.02
N SER A 289 0.01 -8.06 0.51
CA SER A 289 -0.77 -8.67 1.58
C SER A 289 -2.24 -8.29 1.41
N GLU A 290 -3.15 -9.22 1.66
CA GLU A 290 -4.61 -8.97 1.62
C GLU A 290 -5.04 -7.85 2.58
N HIS A 291 -4.27 -7.66 3.65
CA HIS A 291 -4.45 -6.55 4.59
C HIS A 291 -4.52 -5.17 3.91
N PHE A 292 -3.78 -4.94 2.82
CA PHE A 292 -3.79 -3.65 2.11
C PHE A 292 -4.96 -3.49 1.14
N ARG A 293 -5.68 -4.59 0.83
CA ARG A 293 -6.79 -4.53 -0.12
C ARG A 293 -7.94 -3.68 0.41
N SER A 294 -8.33 -3.88 1.67
CA SER A 294 -9.40 -3.08 2.29
C SER A 294 -9.05 -1.59 2.27
N ASP A 295 -7.85 -1.23 2.68
CA ASP A 295 -7.41 0.18 2.72
C ASP A 295 -7.42 0.83 1.31
N ILE A 296 -7.06 0.07 0.26
CA ILE A 296 -7.14 0.55 -1.14
C ILE A 296 -8.60 0.74 -1.56
N VAL A 297 -9.46 -0.23 -1.27
CA VAL A 297 -10.91 -0.18 -1.60
C VAL A 297 -11.56 1.01 -0.91
N ASP A 298 -11.30 1.21 0.36
CA ASP A 298 -11.86 2.30 1.16
C ASP A 298 -11.45 3.66 0.59
N LEU A 299 -10.17 3.89 0.35
CA LEU A 299 -9.67 5.14 -0.21
C LEU A 299 -10.17 5.42 -1.63
N MET A 300 -10.24 4.40 -2.50
CA MET A 300 -10.79 4.57 -3.85
C MET A 300 -12.29 4.86 -3.82
N THR A 301 -13.02 4.26 -2.86
CA THR A 301 -14.46 4.47 -2.67
C THR A 301 -14.74 5.88 -2.15
N GLU A 302 -13.99 6.34 -1.14
CA GLU A 302 -14.07 7.70 -0.59
C GLU A 302 -13.77 8.76 -1.67
N ALA A 303 -12.78 8.50 -2.52
CA ALA A 303 -12.46 9.37 -3.65
C ALA A 303 -13.53 9.35 -4.76
N GLY A 304 -14.53 8.47 -4.71
CA GLY A 304 -15.53 8.28 -5.78
C GLY A 304 -14.96 7.69 -7.07
N LEU A 305 -13.82 7.01 -6.99
CA LEU A 305 -13.05 6.50 -8.15
C LEU A 305 -12.88 4.99 -8.12
N MET A 306 -13.74 4.30 -7.38
CA MET A 306 -13.66 2.84 -7.21
C MET A 306 -13.91 2.11 -8.54
N ILE A 307 -12.96 1.25 -8.94
CA ILE A 307 -13.19 0.24 -9.97
C ILE A 307 -13.85 -0.96 -9.26
N PRO A 308 -15.05 -1.41 -9.67
CA PRO A 308 -15.78 -2.48 -9.00
C PRO A 308 -14.93 -3.73 -8.72
N GLU A 309 -15.06 -4.30 -7.52
CA GLU A 309 -14.18 -5.39 -7.06
C GLU A 309 -14.30 -6.68 -7.91
N GLU A 310 -15.41 -6.91 -8.56
CA GLU A 310 -15.60 -8.03 -9.51
C GLU A 310 -14.69 -7.94 -10.75
N LYS A 311 -14.15 -6.74 -11.03
CA LYS A 311 -13.16 -6.51 -12.09
C LYS A 311 -11.71 -6.74 -11.60
N TRP A 312 -11.51 -6.93 -10.29
CA TRP A 312 -10.19 -7.14 -9.73
C TRP A 312 -9.75 -8.59 -9.89
N PHE A 313 -8.46 -8.76 -10.12
CA PHE A 313 -7.83 -10.07 -10.16
C PHE A 313 -6.52 -10.07 -9.37
N THR A 314 -6.36 -11.07 -8.53
CA THR A 314 -5.13 -11.40 -7.84
C THR A 314 -5.01 -12.92 -7.71
N ASN A 315 -3.78 -13.41 -7.63
CA ASN A 315 -3.49 -14.79 -7.30
C ASN A 315 -2.59 -14.91 -6.06
N LEU A 316 -2.56 -13.87 -5.24
CA LEU A 316 -1.74 -13.78 -4.03
C LEU A 316 -1.94 -14.98 -3.11
N ALA A 317 -3.18 -15.40 -2.87
CA ALA A 317 -3.51 -16.51 -1.98
C ALA A 317 -2.82 -17.83 -2.40
N THR A 318 -2.74 -18.09 -3.70
CA THR A 318 -2.28 -19.38 -4.23
C THR A 318 -0.83 -19.40 -4.71
N LYS A 319 -0.24 -18.24 -5.03
CA LYS A 319 1.12 -18.11 -5.56
C LYS A 319 2.08 -17.41 -4.58
N GLY A 320 1.52 -16.70 -3.59
CA GLY A 320 2.29 -15.88 -2.66
C GLY A 320 2.83 -14.61 -3.32
N ASN A 321 3.57 -13.83 -2.54
CA ASN A 321 4.20 -12.62 -3.02
C ASN A 321 5.55 -12.92 -3.68
N THR A 322 5.59 -12.93 -5.00
CA THR A 322 6.80 -13.16 -5.82
C THR A 322 7.50 -11.84 -6.24
N GLY A 323 7.30 -10.75 -5.49
CA GLY A 323 8.02 -9.48 -5.69
C GLY A 323 7.94 -8.96 -7.13
N ALA A 324 9.10 -8.76 -7.78
CA ALA A 324 9.22 -8.27 -9.16
C ALA A 324 8.50 -9.14 -10.20
N ALA A 325 8.29 -10.42 -9.90
CA ALA A 325 7.61 -11.36 -10.81
C ALA A 325 6.09 -11.32 -10.67
N SER A 326 5.53 -10.84 -9.54
CA SER A 326 4.12 -10.99 -9.18
C SER A 326 3.16 -10.52 -10.26
N ILE A 327 3.39 -9.33 -10.83
CA ILE A 327 2.48 -8.77 -11.83
C ILE A 327 2.47 -9.59 -13.12
N PHE A 328 3.61 -10.17 -13.51
CA PHE A 328 3.70 -11.01 -14.70
C PHE A 328 3.13 -12.40 -14.47
N VAL A 329 3.27 -12.96 -13.25
CA VAL A 329 2.63 -14.23 -12.86
C VAL A 329 1.10 -14.08 -12.81
N MET A 330 0.58 -12.94 -12.34
CA MET A 330 -0.84 -12.63 -12.43
C MET A 330 -1.31 -12.43 -13.87
N LEU A 331 -0.53 -11.71 -14.67
CA LEU A 331 -0.86 -11.47 -16.08
C LEU A 331 -0.86 -12.77 -16.88
N GLU A 332 0.08 -13.68 -16.61
CA GLU A 332 0.14 -15.00 -17.24
C GLU A 332 -1.13 -15.81 -16.95
N GLU A 333 -1.52 -15.92 -15.70
CA GLU A 333 -2.71 -16.68 -15.29
C GLU A 333 -3.99 -16.07 -15.89
N ALA A 334 -4.12 -14.73 -15.88
CA ALA A 334 -5.28 -14.06 -16.43
C ALA A 334 -5.36 -14.17 -17.97
N PHE A 335 -4.23 -13.96 -18.65
CA PHE A 335 -4.15 -13.98 -20.13
C PHE A 335 -4.31 -15.40 -20.67
N ASN A 336 -3.51 -16.34 -20.21
CA ASN A 336 -3.54 -17.73 -20.66
C ASN A 336 -4.78 -18.48 -20.15
N GLY A 337 -5.36 -18.05 -19.02
CA GLY A 337 -6.63 -18.55 -18.49
C GLY A 337 -7.86 -18.04 -19.24
N GLY A 338 -7.70 -17.21 -20.27
CA GLY A 338 -8.81 -16.73 -21.10
C GLY A 338 -9.73 -15.72 -20.41
N ARG A 339 -9.21 -14.94 -19.45
CA ARG A 339 -9.99 -13.92 -18.75
C ARG A 339 -10.30 -12.70 -19.63
N PHE A 340 -9.45 -12.41 -20.62
CA PHE A 340 -9.55 -11.21 -21.44
C PHE A 340 -10.25 -11.48 -22.78
N ALA A 341 -11.03 -10.52 -23.23
CA ALA A 341 -11.69 -10.48 -24.53
C ALA A 341 -11.15 -9.33 -25.39
N PRO A 342 -11.25 -9.40 -26.75
CA PRO A 342 -10.87 -8.28 -27.59
C PRO A 342 -11.61 -7.00 -27.23
N GLY A 343 -10.87 -5.90 -27.07
CA GLY A 343 -11.38 -4.60 -26.66
C GLY A 343 -11.27 -4.32 -25.16
N ASP A 344 -11.06 -5.33 -24.31
CA ASP A 344 -10.92 -5.15 -22.86
C ASP A 344 -9.74 -4.23 -22.52
N ARG A 345 -9.96 -3.35 -21.57
CA ARG A 345 -8.97 -2.44 -20.99
C ARG A 345 -8.53 -2.97 -19.64
N ILE A 346 -7.23 -3.19 -19.54
CA ILE A 346 -6.61 -3.80 -18.37
C ILE A 346 -5.69 -2.76 -17.72
N LEU A 347 -5.86 -2.52 -16.42
CA LEU A 347 -4.95 -1.69 -15.64
C LEU A 347 -4.14 -2.58 -14.71
N LEU A 348 -2.82 -2.52 -14.83
CA LEU A 348 -1.90 -3.14 -13.87
C LEU A 348 -1.49 -2.07 -12.86
N MET A 349 -1.51 -2.42 -11.57
CA MET A 349 -1.06 -1.56 -10.48
C MET A 349 -0.04 -2.29 -9.62
N VAL A 350 1.14 -1.71 -9.44
CA VAL A 350 2.24 -2.30 -8.66
C VAL A 350 2.82 -1.26 -7.72
N PRO A 351 2.36 -1.18 -6.47
CA PRO A 351 3.04 -0.44 -5.42
C PRO A 351 4.26 -1.20 -4.91
N GLU A 352 5.31 -0.47 -4.52
CA GLU A 352 6.59 -1.01 -4.06
C GLU A 352 7.03 -0.40 -2.74
N SER A 353 7.34 -1.25 -1.76
CA SER A 353 7.74 -0.85 -0.41
C SER A 353 9.24 -0.62 -0.22
N GLY A 354 10.10 -0.81 -1.22
CA GLY A 354 11.56 -0.64 -1.08
C GLY A 354 11.93 0.74 -0.54
N ARG A 355 11.59 1.77 -1.29
CA ARG A 355 11.63 3.17 -0.87
C ARG A 355 10.47 3.94 -1.50
N PHE A 356 9.32 3.32 -1.56
CA PHE A 356 8.06 3.83 -2.07
C PHE A 356 8.12 4.28 -3.53
N SER A 357 7.97 3.32 -4.40
CA SER A 357 7.69 3.52 -5.83
C SER A 357 6.31 2.98 -6.16
N VAL A 358 5.71 3.48 -7.21
CA VAL A 358 4.47 2.91 -7.74
C VAL A 358 4.53 2.88 -9.26
N SER A 359 3.94 1.86 -9.84
CA SER A 359 3.80 1.77 -11.29
C SER A 359 2.39 1.36 -11.71
N PHE A 360 1.98 1.89 -12.86
CA PHE A 360 0.77 1.54 -13.56
C PHE A 360 1.09 1.22 -15.01
N VAL A 361 0.38 0.24 -15.58
CA VAL A 361 0.45 -0.08 -17.00
C VAL A 361 -0.96 -0.24 -17.53
N HIS A 362 -1.32 0.53 -18.53
CA HIS A 362 -2.61 0.39 -19.21
C HIS A 362 -2.44 -0.40 -20.50
N LEU A 363 -3.25 -1.43 -20.63
CA LEU A 363 -3.21 -2.36 -21.74
C LEU A 363 -4.60 -2.43 -22.39
N THR A 364 -4.64 -2.58 -23.69
CA THR A 364 -5.86 -2.95 -24.42
C THR A 364 -5.69 -4.31 -25.08
N CYS A 365 -6.62 -5.23 -24.80
CA CYS A 365 -6.64 -6.54 -25.46
C CYS A 365 -7.05 -6.39 -26.92
N VAL A 366 -6.26 -6.92 -27.86
CA VAL A 366 -6.49 -6.81 -29.30
C VAL A 366 -6.37 -8.17 -29.98
N ALA A 367 -7.19 -8.37 -31.03
CA ALA A 367 -7.03 -9.45 -31.99
C ALA A 367 -6.43 -8.90 -33.29
N GLU A 368 -5.89 -9.74 -34.16
CA GLU A 368 -5.26 -9.32 -35.45
C GLU A 368 -6.21 -8.48 -36.33
N SER A 369 -7.53 -8.74 -36.25
CA SER A 369 -8.55 -8.04 -37.07
C SER A 369 -8.81 -6.59 -36.69
N ASP A 370 -8.36 -6.16 -35.52
CA ASP A 370 -8.64 -4.83 -34.98
C ASP A 370 -7.64 -3.81 -35.52
N GLY A 371 -7.80 -3.45 -36.78
CA GLY A 371 -7.01 -2.37 -37.41
C GLY A 371 -7.14 -1.08 -36.59
N LYS A 372 -5.99 -0.40 -36.41
CA LYS A 372 -5.76 0.92 -35.78
C LYS A 372 -7.04 1.65 -35.30
N THR A 373 -7.59 1.26 -34.18
CA THR A 373 -8.47 2.13 -33.43
C THR A 373 -7.56 3.02 -32.58
N GLY A 374 -7.49 4.29 -32.96
CA GLY A 374 -6.76 5.32 -32.22
C GLY A 374 -7.27 5.40 -30.79
N LEU A 375 -6.38 5.82 -29.89
CA LEU A 375 -6.76 6.29 -28.56
C LEU A 375 -7.92 7.28 -28.75
N ALA A 376 -9.13 6.93 -28.28
CA ALA A 376 -10.15 7.93 -28.06
C ALA A 376 -9.66 8.73 -26.86
N GLU A 377 -9.12 9.92 -27.11
CA GLU A 377 -8.89 10.91 -26.07
C GLU A 377 -10.20 11.08 -25.31
N GLY A 378 -10.22 10.64 -24.06
CA GLY A 378 -11.28 11.01 -23.15
C GLY A 378 -11.12 12.50 -22.91
N ALA A 379 -12.01 13.34 -23.50
CA ALA A 379 -12.17 14.68 -23.05
C ALA A 379 -12.63 14.58 -21.59
N ASN A 380 -11.89 15.18 -20.66
CA ASN A 380 -12.38 15.43 -19.32
C ASN A 380 -13.67 16.27 -19.50
N GLU A 381 -14.81 15.71 -19.10
CA GLU A 381 -15.93 16.54 -18.69
C GLU A 381 -15.42 17.36 -17.49
N ASP A 382 -15.77 18.63 -17.39
CA ASP A 382 -15.33 19.47 -16.27
C ASP A 382 -15.66 18.74 -14.96
N GLU A 383 -14.65 18.45 -14.17
CA GLU A 383 -14.77 17.79 -12.88
C GLU A 383 -15.67 18.61 -11.96
N GLY A 384 -16.76 18.04 -11.47
CA GLY A 384 -17.69 18.72 -10.55
C GLY A 384 -16.98 19.13 -9.25
N ASP A 385 -17.41 20.23 -8.63
CA ASP A 385 -16.79 20.75 -7.41
C ASP A 385 -16.83 19.73 -6.26
N SER A 386 -17.92 18.96 -6.15
CA SER A 386 -18.06 17.88 -5.16
C SER A 386 -17.13 16.70 -5.43
N GLU A 387 -16.95 16.30 -6.71
CA GLU A 387 -16.02 15.23 -7.08
C GLU A 387 -14.58 15.62 -6.76
N TRP A 388 -14.19 16.84 -7.13
CA TRP A 388 -12.88 17.39 -6.77
C TRP A 388 -12.67 17.42 -5.25
N LEU A 389 -13.69 17.82 -4.47
CA LEU A 389 -13.63 17.87 -3.01
C LEU A 389 -13.34 16.48 -2.43
N LEU A 390 -14.08 15.46 -2.86
CA LEU A 390 -13.94 14.10 -2.34
C LEU A 390 -12.53 13.53 -2.62
N GLN A 391 -12.01 13.77 -3.82
CA GLN A 391 -10.65 13.36 -4.18
C GLN A 391 -9.59 14.07 -3.33
N GLU A 392 -9.72 15.40 -3.11
CA GLU A 392 -8.80 16.14 -2.24
C GLU A 392 -8.88 15.68 -0.79
N LEU A 393 -10.07 15.39 -0.28
CA LEU A 393 -10.23 14.86 1.08
C LEU A 393 -9.60 13.48 1.22
N ALA A 394 -9.78 12.57 0.25
CA ALA A 394 -9.10 11.27 0.25
C ALA A 394 -7.56 11.43 0.24
N LEU A 395 -7.02 12.40 -0.52
CA LEU A 395 -5.59 12.73 -0.49
C LEU A 395 -5.15 13.29 0.87
N VAL A 396 -5.98 14.12 1.51
CA VAL A 396 -5.68 14.62 2.87
C VAL A 396 -5.65 13.47 3.86
N TRP A 397 -6.62 12.57 3.78
CA TRP A 397 -6.71 11.38 4.64
C TRP A 397 -5.47 10.48 4.47
N ALA A 398 -5.11 10.13 3.25
CA ALA A 398 -3.94 9.33 2.95
C ALA A 398 -2.64 9.93 3.54
N ARG A 399 -2.47 11.25 3.46
CA ARG A 399 -1.35 11.97 4.07
C ARG A 399 -1.43 12.00 5.60
N PHE A 400 -2.63 12.08 6.15
CA PHE A 400 -2.84 12.02 7.60
C PHE A 400 -2.46 10.65 8.17
N GLU A 401 -2.86 9.56 7.53
CA GLU A 401 -2.42 8.21 7.90
C GLU A 401 -0.89 8.07 7.89
N THR A 402 -0.24 8.63 6.86
CA THR A 402 1.21 8.73 6.77
C THR A 402 1.82 9.48 7.97
N GLN A 403 1.17 10.53 8.47
CA GLN A 403 1.62 11.26 9.65
C GLN A 403 1.40 10.45 10.93
N LEU A 404 0.22 9.84 11.07
CA LEU A 404 -0.13 9.01 12.24
C LEU A 404 0.85 7.83 12.41
N SER A 405 1.24 7.17 11.33
CA SER A 405 2.18 6.04 11.39
C SER A 405 3.57 6.41 11.93
N ARG A 406 3.90 7.71 12.00
CA ARG A 406 5.15 8.23 12.57
C ARG A 406 5.03 8.64 14.03
N VAL A 407 3.81 8.80 14.52
CA VAL A 407 3.54 9.21 15.90
C VAL A 407 3.97 8.09 16.86
N PRO A 408 4.81 8.36 17.88
CA PRO A 408 5.40 7.32 18.71
C PRO A 408 4.36 6.43 19.41
N ILE A 409 3.28 7.00 19.99
CA ILE A 409 2.22 6.21 20.64
C ILE A 409 1.49 5.31 19.63
N VAL A 410 1.19 5.79 18.43
CA VAL A 410 0.55 5.01 17.37
C VAL A 410 1.46 3.86 16.94
N ARG A 411 2.76 4.12 16.75
CA ARG A 411 3.74 3.07 16.44
C ARG A 411 3.80 1.98 17.51
N ARG A 412 3.74 2.34 18.80
CA ARG A 412 3.74 1.35 19.89
C ARG A 412 2.47 0.49 19.86
N ILE A 413 1.32 1.08 19.59
CA ILE A 413 0.06 0.35 19.43
C ILE A 413 0.17 -0.62 18.23
N GLU A 414 0.51 -0.11 17.06
CA GLU A 414 0.54 -0.90 15.83
C GLU A 414 1.63 -1.99 15.81
N SER A 415 2.74 -1.77 16.52
CA SER A 415 3.79 -2.79 16.68
C SER A 415 3.55 -3.78 17.82
N GLY A 416 2.47 -3.62 18.59
CA GLY A 416 2.17 -4.49 19.74
C GLY A 416 3.14 -4.30 20.91
N THR A 417 3.71 -3.11 21.09
CA THR A 417 4.66 -2.78 22.16
C THR A 417 4.15 -1.71 23.13
N ALA A 418 2.90 -1.25 22.97
CA ALA A 418 2.28 -0.29 23.88
C ALA A 418 2.12 -0.88 25.29
N THR A 419 2.28 -0.05 26.30
CA THR A 419 2.12 -0.38 27.71
C THR A 419 0.79 0.14 28.25
N LEU A 420 0.40 -0.30 29.45
CA LEU A 420 -0.79 0.23 30.13
C LEU A 420 -0.64 1.73 30.42
N ASP A 421 0.58 2.21 30.67
CA ASP A 421 0.85 3.63 30.90
C ASP A 421 0.71 4.43 29.58
N ASP A 422 1.10 3.85 28.44
CA ASP A 422 0.84 4.44 27.13
C ASP A 422 -0.67 4.59 26.87
N TYR A 423 -1.45 3.56 27.16
CA TYR A 423 -2.90 3.61 27.00
C TYR A 423 -3.56 4.62 27.94
N ARG A 424 -3.11 4.71 29.22
CA ARG A 424 -3.56 5.76 30.14
C ARG A 424 -3.26 7.16 29.61
N ALA A 425 -2.06 7.38 29.09
CA ALA A 425 -1.67 8.67 28.52
C ALA A 425 -2.51 9.03 27.29
N LEU A 426 -2.82 8.05 26.43
CA LEU A 426 -3.71 8.24 25.28
C LEU A 426 -5.11 8.67 25.72
N ILE A 427 -5.77 7.92 26.63
CA ILE A 427 -7.11 8.24 27.14
C ILE A 427 -7.12 9.61 27.81
N TYR A 428 -6.12 9.91 28.65
CA TYR A 428 -6.01 11.18 29.33
C TYR A 428 -6.00 12.36 28.33
N ASN A 429 -5.22 12.26 27.26
CA ASN A 429 -5.11 13.33 26.26
C ASN A 429 -6.35 13.42 25.37
N LEU A 430 -6.92 12.30 24.92
CA LEU A 430 -8.17 12.29 24.16
C LEU A 430 -9.32 12.94 24.93
N ARG A 431 -9.45 12.63 26.21
CA ARG A 431 -10.51 13.21 27.06
C ARG A 431 -10.47 14.75 27.11
N GLN A 432 -9.26 15.32 27.15
CA GLN A 432 -9.12 16.78 27.22
C GLN A 432 -9.57 17.47 25.92
N GLN A 433 -9.56 16.76 24.83
CA GLN A 433 -10.03 17.24 23.53
C GLN A 433 -11.52 16.93 23.32
N VAL A 434 -11.97 15.69 23.58
CA VAL A 434 -13.36 15.24 23.35
C VAL A 434 -14.37 16.05 24.16
N LYS A 435 -14.06 16.43 25.41
CA LYS A 435 -14.96 17.27 26.23
C LYS A 435 -15.36 18.61 25.61
N GLU A 436 -14.69 19.05 24.54
CA GLU A 436 -14.97 20.29 23.84
C GLU A 436 -15.67 20.08 22.49
N GLY A 437 -15.83 18.83 22.03
CA GLY A 437 -16.46 18.49 20.77
C GLY A 437 -17.82 19.14 20.61
N ALA A 438 -18.77 18.78 21.44
CA ALA A 438 -20.11 19.35 21.43
C ALA A 438 -20.15 20.90 21.57
N ARG A 439 -19.15 21.50 22.20
CA ARG A 439 -19.12 22.96 22.43
C ARG A 439 -18.79 23.73 21.16
N TRP A 440 -17.77 23.30 20.40
CA TRP A 440 -17.44 23.98 19.15
C TRP A 440 -18.46 23.65 18.06
N ILE A 441 -19.05 22.43 18.03
CA ILE A 441 -20.14 22.07 17.10
C ILE A 441 -21.38 22.94 17.36
N THR A 442 -21.81 23.09 18.64
CA THR A 442 -22.92 23.98 19.00
C THR A 442 -22.64 25.43 18.61
N ARG A 443 -21.40 25.90 18.76
CA ARG A 443 -20.99 27.24 18.33
C ARG A 443 -21.09 27.38 16.82
N ALA A 444 -20.68 26.39 16.06
CA ALA A 444 -20.84 26.34 14.62
C ALA A 444 -22.34 26.44 14.23
N ALA A 445 -23.17 25.58 14.82
CA ALA A 445 -24.62 25.59 14.58
C ALA A 445 -25.24 26.98 14.79
N SER A 446 -24.82 27.72 15.84
CA SER A 446 -25.34 29.07 16.13
C SER A 446 -24.94 30.12 15.09
N ASN A 447 -23.92 29.90 14.30
CA ASN A 447 -23.41 30.79 13.26
C ASN A 447 -23.88 30.42 11.84
N VAL A 448 -24.61 29.32 11.67
CA VAL A 448 -25.23 28.95 10.39
C VAL A 448 -26.50 29.78 10.18
N THR A 449 -26.59 30.48 9.06
CA THR A 449 -27.74 31.31 8.70
C THR A 449 -28.97 30.47 8.33
N SER A 450 -30.14 31.13 8.20
CA SER A 450 -31.41 30.44 7.85
C SER A 450 -31.39 29.81 6.46
N ASP A 451 -30.55 30.32 5.57
CA ASP A 451 -30.44 29.81 4.19
C ASP A 451 -29.84 28.38 4.12
N TYR A 452 -29.17 27.95 5.20
CA TYR A 452 -28.57 26.63 5.35
C TYR A 452 -29.14 25.90 6.57
N ALA A 453 -30.48 25.94 6.73
CA ALA A 453 -31.16 25.40 7.89
C ALA A 453 -30.91 23.87 8.10
N ASP A 454 -30.74 23.13 7.01
CA ASP A 454 -30.48 21.68 7.07
C ASP A 454 -29.08 21.41 7.64
N LEU A 455 -28.06 22.11 7.19
CA LEU A 455 -26.69 22.01 7.77
C LEU A 455 -26.68 22.36 9.26
N ARG A 456 -27.47 23.40 9.64
CA ARG A 456 -27.58 23.76 11.07
C ARG A 456 -28.26 22.67 11.88
N ALA A 457 -29.28 22.00 11.32
CA ALA A 457 -29.94 20.88 11.98
C ALA A 457 -28.96 19.73 12.24
N GLU A 458 -28.15 19.38 11.26
CA GLU A 458 -27.10 18.35 11.39
C GLU A 458 -26.08 18.71 12.49
N PHE A 459 -25.59 19.94 12.54
CA PHE A 459 -24.67 20.36 13.62
C PHE A 459 -25.33 20.31 15.00
N ILE A 460 -26.65 20.59 15.12
CA ILE A 460 -27.37 20.51 16.39
C ILE A 460 -27.50 19.04 16.82
N GLU A 461 -27.89 18.15 15.91
CA GLU A 461 -28.04 16.71 16.17
C GLU A 461 -26.71 16.12 16.61
N HIS A 462 -25.65 16.32 15.83
CA HIS A 462 -24.31 15.85 16.13
C HIS A 462 -23.80 16.36 17.50
N ALA A 463 -24.00 17.67 17.79
CA ALA A 463 -23.59 18.21 19.08
C ALA A 463 -24.36 17.58 20.28
N ALA A 464 -25.60 17.16 20.07
CA ALA A 464 -26.39 16.51 21.09
C ALA A 464 -25.91 15.07 21.36
N GLU A 465 -25.48 14.37 20.34
CA GLU A 465 -24.90 13.02 20.43
C GLU A 465 -23.56 13.04 21.16
N GLU A 466 -22.64 13.91 20.74
CA GLU A 466 -21.28 14.04 21.29
C GLU A 466 -21.19 14.61 22.71
N GLN A 467 -22.30 15.10 23.26
CA GLN A 467 -22.32 15.95 24.46
C GLN A 467 -21.65 15.34 25.69
N LEU A 468 -21.72 14.03 25.86
CA LEU A 468 -21.28 13.33 27.06
C LEU A 468 -20.21 12.26 26.82
N ASP A 469 -19.71 12.12 25.60
CA ASP A 469 -18.81 11.04 25.20
C ASP A 469 -17.48 11.04 25.97
N PHE A 470 -17.01 12.22 26.38
CA PHE A 470 -15.85 12.33 27.27
C PHE A 470 -16.01 11.54 28.59
N ARG A 471 -17.25 11.22 29.03
CA ARG A 471 -17.49 10.43 30.24
C ARG A 471 -17.09 8.97 30.06
N MET A 472 -17.20 8.43 28.85
CA MET A 472 -16.69 7.09 28.58
C MET A 472 -15.18 7.03 28.81
N LEU A 473 -14.45 8.07 28.41
CA LEU A 473 -12.99 8.17 28.69
C LEU A 473 -12.69 8.32 30.19
N ASP A 474 -13.53 9.04 30.96
CA ASP A 474 -13.40 9.11 32.43
C ASP A 474 -13.57 7.71 33.06
N GLU A 475 -14.54 6.92 32.57
CA GLU A 475 -14.83 5.56 33.08
C GLU A 475 -13.72 4.58 32.65
N ASP A 476 -13.29 4.59 31.40
CA ASP A 476 -12.21 3.74 30.90
C ASP A 476 -10.90 4.01 31.66
N TYR A 477 -10.59 5.29 31.91
CA TYR A 477 -9.39 5.68 32.66
C TYR A 477 -9.39 5.12 34.10
N VAL A 478 -10.54 5.19 34.76
CA VAL A 478 -10.70 4.62 36.12
C VAL A 478 -10.64 3.07 36.09
N ALA A 479 -11.26 2.45 35.08
CA ALA A 479 -11.28 0.99 34.92
C ALA A 479 -9.88 0.40 34.71
N ILE A 480 -8.95 1.17 34.12
CA ILE A 480 -7.54 0.76 34.01
C ILE A 480 -6.65 1.24 35.16
N GLY A 481 -7.26 1.67 36.29
CA GLY A 481 -6.56 2.04 37.52
C GLY A 481 -6.04 3.48 37.55
N GLY A 482 -6.57 4.38 36.72
CA GLY A 482 -6.31 5.82 36.77
C GLY A 482 -7.13 6.52 37.86
N ASP A 483 -6.65 7.66 38.34
CA ASP A 483 -7.36 8.50 39.32
C ASP A 483 -8.34 9.45 38.62
N ARG A 484 -9.63 9.39 39.02
CA ARG A 484 -10.70 10.22 38.44
C ARG A 484 -10.40 11.72 38.57
N GLY A 485 -9.86 12.16 39.71
CA GLY A 485 -9.54 13.57 39.93
C GLY A 485 -8.45 14.06 38.96
N VAL A 486 -7.50 13.22 38.61
CA VAL A 486 -6.41 13.52 37.69
C VAL A 486 -6.98 13.75 36.30
N ILE A 487 -7.82 12.84 35.78
CA ILE A 487 -8.35 12.99 34.41
C ILE A 487 -9.33 14.16 34.28
N GLU A 488 -10.20 14.38 35.31
CA GLU A 488 -11.20 15.46 35.30
C GLU A 488 -10.57 16.86 35.35
N THR A 489 -9.47 17.02 36.11
CA THR A 489 -8.74 18.30 36.25
C THR A 489 -7.57 18.47 35.31
N GLY A 490 -7.35 17.49 34.44
CA GLY A 490 -6.25 17.46 33.50
C GLY A 490 -6.20 18.65 32.54
N LEU A 491 -4.99 19.00 32.14
CA LEU A 491 -4.73 20.06 31.15
C LEU A 491 -4.48 19.46 29.77
N LYS A 492 -4.78 20.24 28.75
CA LYS A 492 -4.42 19.91 27.38
C LYS A 492 -2.90 20.01 27.18
N ASN A 493 -2.34 19.14 26.37
CA ASN A 493 -1.01 19.36 25.82
C ASN A 493 -1.00 20.46 24.74
N PRO A 494 0.17 20.97 24.32
CA PRO A 494 0.26 22.03 23.31
C PRO A 494 -0.49 21.74 22.01
N GLY A 495 -0.46 20.48 21.54
CA GLY A 495 -1.18 20.06 20.34
C GLY A 495 -2.70 20.12 20.49
N SER A 496 -3.22 19.60 21.60
CA SER A 496 -4.66 19.67 21.95
C SER A 496 -5.14 21.12 22.15
N GLU A 497 -4.30 21.97 22.74
CA GLU A 497 -4.63 23.40 22.92
C GLU A 497 -4.72 24.11 21.57
N ALA A 498 -3.76 23.87 20.67
CA ALA A 498 -3.75 24.44 19.32
C ALA A 498 -4.94 23.96 18.48
N LEU A 499 -5.26 22.67 18.52
CA LEU A 499 -6.41 22.09 17.83
C LEU A 499 -7.71 22.70 18.32
N SER A 500 -7.90 22.77 19.62
CA SER A 500 -9.09 23.37 20.23
C SER A 500 -9.26 24.85 19.86
N ALA A 501 -8.19 25.64 19.94
CA ALA A 501 -8.20 27.05 19.53
C ALA A 501 -8.58 27.23 18.05
N PHE A 502 -8.06 26.38 17.18
CA PHE A 502 -8.38 26.40 15.76
C PHE A 502 -9.86 26.07 15.52
N MET A 503 -10.38 25.00 16.15
CA MET A 503 -11.80 24.59 16.01
C MET A 503 -12.75 25.68 16.46
N PHE A 504 -12.53 26.31 17.62
CA PHE A 504 -13.36 27.42 18.09
C PHE A 504 -13.26 28.66 17.21
N ASN A 505 -12.10 28.93 16.61
CA ASN A 505 -11.96 30.03 15.66
C ASN A 505 -12.81 29.79 14.41
N GLN A 506 -12.71 28.60 13.80
CA GLN A 506 -13.50 28.24 12.62
C GLN A 506 -15.00 28.23 12.94
N ALA A 507 -15.42 27.61 14.04
CA ALA A 507 -16.81 27.58 14.48
C ALA A 507 -17.42 28.95 14.74
N SER A 508 -16.61 30.00 14.87
CA SER A 508 -17.07 31.39 15.13
C SER A 508 -17.32 32.19 13.85
N ARG A 509 -17.06 31.64 12.68
CA ARG A 509 -17.29 32.27 11.38
C ARG A 509 -18.74 32.13 10.98
N GLU A 510 -19.20 33.00 10.09
CA GLU A 510 -20.52 32.88 9.48
C GLU A 510 -20.53 31.70 8.51
N ASN A 511 -21.54 30.85 8.62
CA ASN A 511 -21.71 29.63 7.81
C ASN A 511 -20.40 28.77 7.71
N PRO A 512 -19.95 28.18 8.83
CA PRO A 512 -18.64 27.53 8.89
C PRO A 512 -18.64 26.15 8.19
N PHE A 513 -18.84 26.11 6.87
CA PHE A 513 -18.79 24.90 6.04
C PHE A 513 -17.45 24.17 6.11
N ASP A 514 -16.39 24.94 6.32
CA ASP A 514 -15.03 24.44 6.43
C ASP A 514 -14.84 23.45 7.58
N LEU A 515 -15.70 23.48 8.61
CA LEU A 515 -15.72 22.50 9.70
C LEU A 515 -16.11 21.09 9.24
N LEU A 516 -16.76 20.91 8.09
CA LEU A 516 -16.97 19.59 7.49
C LEU A 516 -15.63 18.89 7.20
N GLY A 517 -14.59 19.65 6.87
CA GLY A 517 -13.24 19.10 6.73
C GLY A 517 -12.62 18.64 8.04
N ALA A 518 -12.93 19.33 9.15
CA ALA A 518 -12.51 18.89 10.48
C ALA A 518 -13.24 17.62 10.93
N MET A 519 -14.55 17.56 10.70
CA MET A 519 -15.37 16.38 10.99
C MET A 519 -14.89 15.18 10.18
N TYR A 520 -14.61 15.35 8.89
CA TYR A 520 -14.06 14.31 8.03
C TYR A 520 -12.80 13.65 8.62
N ILE A 521 -11.89 14.42 9.19
CA ILE A 521 -10.66 13.89 9.81
C ILE A 521 -10.97 13.20 11.15
N ILE A 522 -11.83 13.78 11.99
CA ILE A 522 -12.09 13.29 13.35
C ILE A 522 -12.95 12.02 13.31
N GLU A 523 -14.08 12.08 12.57
CA GLU A 523 -14.99 10.94 12.41
C GLU A 523 -14.31 9.79 11.63
N GLY A 524 -13.57 10.15 10.56
CA GLY A 524 -12.79 9.16 9.82
C GLY A 524 -11.77 8.42 10.68
N LEU A 525 -11.17 9.08 11.69
CA LEU A 525 -10.25 8.41 12.62
C LEU A 525 -11.00 7.39 13.51
N GLY A 526 -12.18 7.74 14.00
CA GLY A 526 -13.06 6.85 14.75
C GLY A 526 -13.47 5.64 13.90
N ALA A 527 -14.07 5.88 12.76
CA ALA A 527 -14.57 4.83 11.88
C ALA A 527 -13.47 3.87 11.36
N ASN A 528 -12.31 4.41 10.93
CA ASN A 528 -11.28 3.63 10.23
C ASN A 528 -10.17 3.08 11.15
N LYS A 529 -9.86 3.74 12.29
CA LYS A 529 -8.71 3.37 13.12
C LYS A 529 -9.08 2.89 14.53
N ALA A 530 -10.15 3.44 15.14
CA ALA A 530 -10.46 3.12 16.54
C ALA A 530 -10.75 1.63 16.75
N THR A 531 -11.52 1.01 15.86
CA THR A 531 -11.83 -0.44 15.92
C THR A 531 -10.55 -1.28 15.87
N ARG A 532 -9.64 -0.97 14.96
CA ARG A 532 -8.37 -1.70 14.84
C ARG A 532 -7.46 -1.48 16.05
N TRP A 533 -7.36 -0.25 16.53
CA TRP A 533 -6.54 0.06 17.71
C TRP A 533 -7.09 -0.59 18.97
N VAL A 534 -8.41 -0.61 19.16
CA VAL A 534 -9.02 -1.25 20.33
C VAL A 534 -8.75 -2.75 20.35
N GLU A 535 -8.84 -3.44 19.21
CA GLU A 535 -8.51 -4.86 19.12
C GLU A 535 -7.05 -5.12 19.50
N MET A 536 -6.12 -4.33 18.97
CA MET A 536 -4.70 -4.45 19.25
C MET A 536 -4.37 -4.16 20.70
N ILE A 537 -4.93 -3.10 21.28
CA ILE A 537 -4.73 -2.70 22.68
C ILE A 537 -5.31 -3.75 23.62
N ARG A 538 -6.54 -4.24 23.38
CA ARG A 538 -7.18 -5.28 24.19
C ARG A 538 -6.37 -6.57 24.21
N GLU A 539 -5.92 -6.99 23.05
CA GLU A 539 -5.13 -8.23 22.94
C GLU A 539 -3.77 -8.10 23.63
N GLN A 540 -3.10 -6.96 23.45
CA GLN A 540 -1.77 -6.72 23.98
C GLN A 540 -1.75 -6.53 25.49
N LEU A 541 -2.72 -5.80 26.04
CA LEU A 541 -2.78 -5.43 27.45
C LEU A 541 -3.75 -6.32 28.25
N GLU A 542 -4.37 -7.31 27.62
CA GLU A 542 -5.37 -8.22 28.21
C GLU A 542 -6.54 -7.46 28.88
N LEU A 543 -7.08 -6.43 28.17
CA LEU A 543 -8.14 -5.58 28.68
C LEU A 543 -9.54 -6.14 28.37
N ASP A 544 -10.46 -5.92 29.31
CA ASP A 544 -11.88 -6.23 29.16
C ASP A 544 -12.64 -5.12 28.42
N GLU A 545 -13.88 -5.40 27.98
CA GLU A 545 -14.71 -4.45 27.21
C GLU A 545 -15.01 -3.15 27.98
N ASP A 546 -15.11 -3.23 29.30
CA ASP A 546 -15.38 -2.08 30.16
C ASP A 546 -14.17 -1.14 30.36
N GLN A 547 -13.04 -1.49 29.78
CA GLN A 547 -11.80 -0.71 29.84
C GLN A 547 -11.47 0.01 28.51
N VAL A 548 -12.27 -0.21 27.46
CA VAL A 548 -12.08 0.32 26.11
C VAL A 548 -13.38 0.82 25.45
N ARG A 549 -14.35 1.24 26.25
CA ARG A 549 -15.71 1.61 25.79
C ARG A 549 -15.71 2.71 24.75
N PHE A 550 -14.93 3.76 24.99
CA PHE A 550 -14.87 4.92 24.11
C PHE A 550 -14.43 4.53 22.68
N LEU A 551 -13.31 3.84 22.56
CA LEU A 551 -12.81 3.42 21.25
C LEU A 551 -13.74 2.40 20.57
N THR A 552 -14.38 1.52 21.33
CA THR A 552 -15.35 0.55 20.80
C THR A 552 -16.61 1.24 20.27
N TYR A 553 -17.12 2.23 21.03
CA TYR A 553 -18.32 2.99 20.66
C TYR A 553 -18.09 3.77 19.35
N HIS A 554 -17.02 4.57 19.29
CA HIS A 554 -16.72 5.39 18.12
C HIS A 554 -16.33 4.56 16.88
N GLY A 555 -15.76 3.38 17.04
CA GLY A 555 -15.54 2.46 15.92
C GLY A 555 -16.83 1.97 15.23
N GLY A 556 -17.99 2.05 15.91
CA GLY A 556 -19.30 1.67 15.38
C GLY A 556 -20.22 2.86 15.01
N ALA A 557 -20.27 3.87 15.87
CA ALA A 557 -21.19 5.02 15.73
C ALA A 557 -20.77 5.97 14.59
N ASP A 558 -19.48 6.17 14.40
CA ASP A 558 -18.94 7.13 13.42
C ASP A 558 -19.28 6.77 11.96
N THR A 559 -19.71 5.55 11.68
CA THR A 559 -20.18 5.13 10.34
C THR A 559 -21.44 5.89 9.90
N GLU A 560 -22.42 6.10 10.79
CA GLU A 560 -23.66 6.82 10.47
C GLU A 560 -23.39 8.33 10.29
N HIS A 561 -22.56 8.93 11.15
CA HIS A 561 -22.14 10.32 11.03
C HIS A 561 -21.39 10.59 9.73
N THR A 562 -20.51 9.68 9.37
CA THR A 562 -19.75 9.72 8.11
C THR A 562 -20.67 9.68 6.90
N GLU A 563 -21.70 8.85 6.87
CA GLU A 563 -22.67 8.78 5.76
C GLU A 563 -23.45 10.09 5.61
N LYS A 564 -23.95 10.67 6.70
CA LYS A 564 -24.65 11.97 6.69
C LYS A 564 -23.74 13.10 6.17
N MET A 565 -22.50 13.14 6.63
CA MET A 565 -21.51 14.11 6.17
C MET A 565 -21.24 13.97 4.65
N PHE A 566 -21.06 12.75 4.14
CA PHE A 566 -20.84 12.52 2.70
C PHE A 566 -22.02 12.95 1.84
N GLN A 567 -23.27 12.86 2.35
CA GLN A 567 -24.44 13.41 1.65
C GLN A 567 -24.33 14.92 1.47
N ILE A 568 -23.86 15.66 2.48
CA ILE A 568 -23.65 17.10 2.39
C ILE A 568 -22.49 17.42 1.42
N LEU A 569 -21.37 16.71 1.52
CA LEU A 569 -20.19 16.90 0.66
C LEU A 569 -20.48 16.61 -0.83
N ARG A 570 -21.51 15.82 -1.13
CA ARG A 570 -21.98 15.50 -2.51
C ARG A 570 -23.12 16.40 -2.98
N SER A 571 -23.60 17.33 -2.16
CA SER A 571 -24.73 18.17 -2.50
C SER A 571 -24.35 19.37 -3.37
N ASP A 572 -25.35 19.99 -4.02
CA ASP A 572 -25.20 21.21 -4.82
C ASP A 572 -24.82 22.46 -3.99
N LEU A 573 -24.74 22.33 -2.66
CA LEU A 573 -24.25 23.38 -1.76
C LEU A 573 -22.73 23.60 -1.90
N ILE A 574 -22.01 22.63 -2.39
CA ILE A 574 -20.56 22.67 -2.49
C ILE A 574 -20.14 23.38 -3.77
N THR A 575 -19.71 24.62 -3.62
CA THR A 575 -18.99 25.37 -4.66
C THR A 575 -17.49 25.17 -4.52
N ARG A 576 -16.72 25.51 -5.54
CA ARG A 576 -15.24 25.39 -5.51
C ARG A 576 -14.62 26.13 -4.32
N ASP A 577 -15.07 27.34 -4.00
CA ASP A 577 -14.56 28.14 -2.87
C ASP A 577 -14.84 27.44 -1.52
N ILE A 578 -16.05 26.87 -1.36
CA ILE A 578 -16.42 26.09 -0.17
C ILE A 578 -15.54 24.81 -0.10
N ALA A 579 -15.39 24.09 -1.20
CA ALA A 579 -14.58 22.91 -1.30
C ALA A 579 -13.12 23.16 -0.91
N GLU A 580 -12.50 24.22 -1.43
CA GLU A 580 -11.13 24.63 -1.08
C GLU A 580 -10.99 24.95 0.41
N SER A 581 -11.99 25.59 1.00
CA SER A 581 -12.02 25.92 2.43
C SER A 581 -12.13 24.66 3.30
N ILE A 582 -12.97 23.69 2.92
CA ILE A 582 -13.11 22.38 3.58
C ILE A 582 -11.78 21.63 3.54
N VAL A 583 -11.15 21.52 2.37
CA VAL A 583 -9.85 20.85 2.19
C VAL A 583 -8.75 21.52 3.02
N HIS A 584 -8.73 22.86 3.06
CA HIS A 584 -7.76 23.59 3.87
C HIS A 584 -7.92 23.25 5.36
N THR A 585 -9.16 23.28 5.87
CA THR A 585 -9.44 22.96 7.27
C THR A 585 -9.12 21.50 7.59
N ALA A 586 -9.45 20.56 6.71
CA ALA A 586 -9.06 19.14 6.87
C ALA A 586 -7.53 18.98 7.00
N ARG A 587 -6.75 19.65 6.15
CA ARG A 587 -5.27 19.62 6.22
C ARG A 587 -4.73 20.16 7.55
N VAL A 588 -5.29 21.27 8.03
CA VAL A 588 -4.87 21.87 9.30
C VAL A 588 -5.22 20.96 10.47
N VAL A 589 -6.45 20.45 10.51
CA VAL A 589 -6.93 19.57 11.59
C VAL A 589 -6.13 18.26 11.60
N ALA A 590 -5.88 17.64 10.45
CA ALA A 590 -5.04 16.46 10.34
C ALA A 590 -3.65 16.68 10.97
N ARG A 591 -3.01 17.82 10.68
CA ARG A 591 -1.70 18.15 11.26
C ARG A 591 -1.77 18.40 12.77
N LEU A 592 -2.78 19.13 13.24
CA LEU A 592 -2.95 19.44 14.66
C LEU A 592 -3.34 18.20 15.46
N TYR A 593 -4.13 17.29 14.87
CA TYR A 593 -4.49 16.04 15.51
C TYR A 593 -3.27 15.10 15.66
N ALA A 594 -2.45 15.00 14.63
CA ALA A 594 -1.17 14.28 14.74
C ALA A 594 -0.27 14.91 15.81
N LEU A 595 -0.17 16.24 15.89
CA LEU A 595 0.62 16.94 16.88
C LEU A 595 0.15 16.65 18.31
N GLN A 596 -1.16 16.64 18.58
CA GLN A 596 -1.64 16.32 19.93
C GLN A 596 -1.25 14.90 20.39
N LEU A 597 -1.18 13.95 19.45
CA LEU A 597 -0.72 12.59 19.74
C LEU A 597 0.81 12.51 19.87
N GLU A 598 1.56 13.30 19.08
CA GLU A 598 3.02 13.44 19.21
C GLU A 598 3.41 13.98 20.60
N GLU A 599 2.65 14.95 21.12
CA GLU A 599 2.88 15.60 22.43
C GLU A 599 2.55 14.72 23.64
N ILE A 600 1.99 13.52 23.45
CA ILE A 600 1.78 12.56 24.54
C ILE A 600 3.12 12.16 25.19
N ASP A 601 4.17 12.00 24.39
CA ASP A 601 5.50 11.60 24.85
C ASP A 601 6.37 12.78 25.33
N ASN A 602 5.92 14.02 25.16
CA ASN A 602 6.64 15.22 25.54
C ASN A 602 6.13 15.85 26.85
N GLY A 603 5.08 15.27 27.47
CA GLY A 603 4.41 15.79 28.67
C GLY A 603 4.83 15.17 29.97
#